data_c4f0a80ac50981d998cfe8109b74d8b7
#
_entry.id   c4f0a80ac50981d998cfe8109b74d8b7
#
_cell.length_a   1.000
_cell.length_b   1.000
_cell.length_c   1.000
_cell.angle_alpha   90.00
_cell.angle_beta   90.00
_cell.angle_gamma   90.00
#
_symmetry.space_group_name_H-M   'P 1'
#
loop_
_entity.id
_entity.type
_entity.pdbx_description
1 polymer ?
#
loop_
_entity_poly.entity_id
_entity_poly.type
_entity_poly.pdbx_seq_one_letter_code
_entity_poly.pdbx_strand_id
1 'polypeptide(L)'
;MIARLSLRHVILRTAGMAALVALAAIGAAAPARAQNQQPSANAVLIAKQIVQLKGVQQMMNPIAIGVVEKVKGIVMQSNFMWAKDINEVTAQMHKEFDGRSSEMVDAAARAYAAHFTEPELKQILAFYQSPVGQKMVVEEPKAIEDSMHGAAEWADNLSVDVMNRMRAEMKKRGHDM
;
A
#
# COMPACT_ATOMS: atom_id res chain seq x y z
N MET A 1 74.61 6.81 5.91
CA MET A 1 75.62 6.52 4.85
C MET A 1 74.81 6.37 3.57
N ILE A 2 74.70 7.50 2.78
CA ILE A 2 75.44 7.78 1.56
C ILE A 2 75.11 6.68 0.50
N ALA A 3 74.57 6.93 -0.69
CA ALA A 3 74.56 8.00 -1.69
C ALA A 3 73.42 7.70 -2.70
N ARG A 4 72.66 8.63 -3.23
CA ARG A 4 72.80 9.49 -4.40
C ARG A 4 73.48 8.86 -5.63
N LEU A 5 72.72 8.79 -6.78
CA LEU A 5 73.05 9.35 -8.10
C LEU A 5 71.99 8.82 -9.09
N SER A 6 71.17 9.66 -9.64
CA SER A 6 71.26 10.60 -10.79
C SER A 6 71.41 9.91 -12.14
N LEU A 7 70.38 10.09 -12.94
CA LEU A 7 70.33 10.88 -14.19
C LEU A 7 70.67 10.21 -15.53
N ARG A 8 69.80 10.38 -16.47
CA ARG A 8 69.93 10.79 -17.89
C ARG A 8 69.31 9.84 -18.93
N HIS A 9 68.24 10.37 -19.47
CA HIS A 9 67.88 10.50 -20.90
C HIS A 9 68.43 9.49 -21.89
N VAL A 10 67.51 8.79 -22.61
CA VAL A 10 67.59 8.64 -24.07
C VAL A 10 66.17 8.65 -24.65
N ILE A 11 65.95 9.62 -25.50
CA ILE A 11 64.82 9.72 -26.43
C ILE A 11 65.06 8.78 -27.58
N LEU A 12 64.12 7.94 -27.94
CA LEU A 12 64.04 7.45 -29.31
C LEU A 12 62.56 7.32 -29.76
N ARG A 13 62.31 8.08 -30.83
CA ARG A 13 61.08 8.08 -31.61
C ARG A 13 60.96 6.78 -32.38
N THR A 14 59.82 6.13 -32.40
CA THR A 14 59.29 5.47 -33.61
C THR A 14 57.76 5.50 -33.61
N ALA A 15 57.25 5.86 -34.77
CA ALA A 15 55.85 6.01 -35.10
C ALA A 15 55.16 4.65 -35.28
N GLY A 16 53.87 4.64 -35.10
CA GLY A 16 53.03 3.69 -35.85
C GLY A 16 52.02 2.89 -35.03
N MET A 17 50.85 3.13 -35.37
CA MET A 17 49.62 2.34 -35.43
C MET A 17 48.56 2.73 -34.43
N ALA A 18 47.61 3.52 -34.97
CA ALA A 18 46.31 3.77 -34.42
C ALA A 18 45.51 2.44 -34.40
N ALA A 19 45.20 1.93 -33.20
CA ALA A 19 44.14 0.94 -32.99
C ALA A 19 42.95 1.64 -32.38
N LEU A 20 41.94 1.89 -33.21
CA LEU A 20 40.60 2.34 -32.79
C LEU A 20 39.96 1.21 -31.98
N VAL A 21 39.99 1.32 -30.68
CA VAL A 21 39.10 0.55 -29.77
C VAL A 21 37.79 1.31 -29.65
N ALA A 22 36.81 0.93 -30.43
CA ALA A 22 35.43 1.34 -30.27
C ALA A 22 34.92 0.71 -28.97
N LEU A 23 34.94 1.50 -27.88
CA LEU A 23 34.25 1.14 -26.64
C LEU A 23 32.75 1.32 -26.89
N ALA A 24 32.07 0.19 -27.17
CA ALA A 24 30.61 0.15 -27.14
C ALA A 24 30.14 0.49 -25.71
N ALA A 25 29.73 1.75 -25.51
CA ALA A 25 29.01 2.15 -24.33
C ALA A 25 27.65 1.42 -24.31
N ILE A 26 27.59 0.27 -23.64
CA ILE A 26 26.33 -0.34 -23.24
C ILE A 26 25.75 0.61 -22.19
N GLY A 27 24.89 1.52 -22.67
CA GLY A 27 24.09 2.38 -21.81
C GLY A 27 23.21 1.51 -20.95
N ALA A 28 23.61 1.25 -19.71
CA ALA A 28 22.71 0.80 -18.69
C ALA A 28 21.62 1.87 -18.55
N ALA A 29 20.45 1.61 -19.14
CA ALA A 29 19.27 2.40 -18.86
C ALA A 29 18.97 2.23 -17.36
N ALA A 30 19.46 3.16 -16.56
CA ALA A 30 19.06 3.28 -15.17
C ALA A 30 17.52 3.39 -15.17
N PRO A 31 16.81 2.66 -14.29
CA PRO A 31 15.37 2.86 -14.17
C PRO A 31 15.16 4.33 -13.87
N ALA A 32 14.48 5.02 -14.76
CA ALA A 32 14.07 6.40 -14.55
C ALA A 32 13.27 6.41 -13.25
N ARG A 33 13.89 6.90 -12.18
CA ARG A 33 13.17 7.22 -10.94
C ARG A 33 12.03 8.12 -11.38
N ALA A 34 10.83 7.66 -11.14
CA ALA A 34 9.64 8.48 -11.25
C ALA A 34 9.84 9.66 -10.28
N GLN A 35 10.39 10.76 -10.83
CA GLN A 35 10.43 12.03 -10.14
C GLN A 35 8.99 12.46 -9.92
N ASN A 36 8.75 13.06 -8.79
CA ASN A 36 7.60 13.76 -8.25
C ASN A 36 6.76 14.58 -9.27
N GLN A 37 6.37 13.98 -10.37
CA GLN A 37 5.44 14.57 -11.33
C GLN A 37 4.03 14.25 -10.83
N GLN A 38 3.23 15.30 -10.67
CA GLN A 38 1.80 15.09 -10.44
C GLN A 38 1.27 14.09 -11.47
N PRO A 39 0.49 13.08 -11.02
CA PRO A 39 -0.06 12.09 -11.93
C PRO A 39 -0.79 12.75 -13.09
N SER A 40 -0.64 12.23 -14.31
CA SER A 40 -1.38 12.73 -15.44
C SER A 40 -2.89 12.60 -15.21
N ALA A 41 -3.68 13.50 -15.77
CA ALA A 41 -5.14 13.41 -15.67
C ALA A 41 -5.66 12.06 -16.17
N ASN A 42 -5.03 11.51 -17.21
CA ASN A 42 -5.39 10.20 -17.76
C ASN A 42 -5.06 9.06 -16.79
N ALA A 43 -3.90 9.10 -16.12
CA ALA A 43 -3.56 8.13 -15.07
C ALA A 43 -4.59 8.14 -13.93
N VAL A 44 -5.03 9.32 -13.49
CA VAL A 44 -6.07 9.45 -12.46
C VAL A 44 -7.42 8.88 -12.94
N LEU A 45 -7.80 9.09 -14.20
CA LEU A 45 -9.03 8.52 -14.75
C LEU A 45 -9.00 7.00 -14.81
N ILE A 46 -7.89 6.40 -15.24
CA ILE A 46 -7.72 4.95 -15.25
C ILE A 46 -7.75 4.40 -13.81
N ALA A 47 -7.02 5.04 -12.91
CA ALA A 47 -7.01 4.67 -11.49
C ALA A 47 -8.41 4.75 -10.86
N LYS A 48 -9.22 5.76 -11.22
CA LYS A 48 -10.61 5.88 -10.75
C LYS A 48 -11.45 4.69 -11.17
N GLN A 49 -11.33 4.20 -12.40
CA GLN A 49 -12.02 2.99 -12.85
C GLN A 49 -11.60 1.76 -12.04
N ILE A 50 -10.30 1.59 -11.75
CA ILE A 50 -9.80 0.50 -10.92
C ILE A 50 -10.43 0.56 -9.51
N VAL A 51 -10.40 1.73 -8.89
CA VAL A 51 -10.94 1.98 -7.55
C VAL A 51 -12.44 1.66 -7.48
N GLN A 52 -13.19 2.02 -8.54
CA GLN A 52 -14.62 1.71 -8.65
C GLN A 52 -14.86 0.20 -8.79
N LEU A 53 -14.12 -0.49 -9.66
CA LEU A 53 -14.22 -1.95 -9.83
C LEU A 53 -13.90 -2.71 -8.54
N LYS A 54 -12.98 -2.20 -7.73
CA LYS A 54 -12.64 -2.75 -6.41
C LYS A 54 -13.69 -2.48 -5.33
N GLY A 55 -14.75 -1.78 -5.63
CA GLY A 55 -15.80 -1.49 -4.66
C GLY A 55 -15.38 -0.55 -3.53
N VAL A 56 -14.34 0.27 -3.74
CA VAL A 56 -13.81 1.17 -2.70
C VAL A 56 -14.89 2.12 -2.17
N GLN A 57 -15.83 2.56 -3.01
CA GLN A 57 -16.92 3.43 -2.57
C GLN A 57 -17.77 2.75 -1.49
N GLN A 58 -18.16 1.48 -1.69
CA GLN A 58 -18.95 0.72 -0.73
C GLN A 58 -18.18 0.48 0.57
N MET A 59 -16.88 0.24 0.49
CA MET A 59 -16.01 0.11 1.66
C MET A 59 -15.88 1.40 2.46
N MET A 60 -15.99 2.56 1.80
CA MET A 60 -15.78 3.88 2.40
C MET A 60 -17.07 4.54 2.90
N ASN A 61 -18.26 4.12 2.42
CA ASN A 61 -19.54 4.65 2.87
C ASN A 61 -19.68 4.64 4.41
N PRO A 62 -19.32 3.56 5.16
CA PRO A 62 -19.40 3.56 6.61
C PRO A 62 -18.58 4.66 7.29
N ILE A 63 -17.52 5.16 6.66
CA ILE A 63 -16.66 6.20 7.22
C ILE A 63 -17.40 7.53 7.28
N ALA A 64 -18.09 7.91 6.20
CA ALA A 64 -18.87 9.16 6.17
C ALA A 64 -19.98 9.13 7.24
N ILE A 65 -20.70 8.02 7.32
CA ILE A 65 -21.71 7.77 8.35
C ILE A 65 -21.10 7.86 9.76
N GLY A 66 -19.95 7.21 9.97
CA GLY A 66 -19.24 7.21 11.25
C GLY A 66 -18.80 8.60 11.70
N VAL A 67 -18.42 9.48 10.77
CA VAL A 67 -18.11 10.88 11.09
C VAL A 67 -19.36 11.63 11.59
N VAL A 68 -20.49 11.46 10.93
CA VAL A 68 -21.75 12.09 11.33
C VAL A 68 -22.17 11.60 12.73
N GLU A 69 -22.12 10.28 12.99
CA GLU A 69 -22.45 9.71 14.29
C GLU A 69 -21.48 10.16 15.40
N LYS A 70 -20.18 10.27 15.08
CA LYS A 70 -19.19 10.80 16.04
C LYS A 70 -19.50 12.23 16.44
N VAL A 71 -19.82 13.09 15.47
CA VAL A 71 -20.18 14.51 15.74
C VAL A 71 -21.49 14.59 16.53
N LYS A 72 -22.51 13.78 16.16
CA LYS A 72 -23.74 13.62 16.93
C LYS A 72 -23.45 13.30 18.41
N GLY A 73 -22.58 12.33 18.67
CA GLY A 73 -22.20 11.95 20.02
C GLY A 73 -21.62 13.12 20.83
N ILE A 74 -20.73 13.91 20.20
CA ILE A 74 -20.12 15.10 20.83
C ILE A 74 -21.20 16.14 21.17
N VAL A 75 -22.09 16.44 20.21
CA VAL A 75 -23.14 17.43 20.39
C VAL A 75 -24.16 16.98 21.46
N MET A 76 -24.49 15.69 21.46
CA MET A 76 -25.45 15.10 22.42
C MET A 76 -24.95 15.17 23.86
N GLN A 77 -23.63 14.98 24.09
CA GLN A 77 -23.06 15.04 25.45
C GLN A 77 -23.31 16.38 26.15
N SER A 78 -23.28 17.48 25.41
CA SER A 78 -23.46 18.83 25.96
C SER A 78 -24.90 19.34 25.84
N ASN A 79 -25.77 18.69 25.08
CA ASN A 79 -27.08 19.20 24.69
C ASN A 79 -28.17 18.14 24.73
N PHE A 80 -28.15 17.26 25.73
CA PHE A 80 -29.08 16.13 25.83
C PHE A 80 -30.55 16.55 25.80
N MET A 81 -30.87 17.75 26.27
CA MET A 81 -32.23 18.31 26.23
C MET A 81 -32.81 18.43 24.82
N TRP A 82 -31.92 18.50 23.78
CA TRP A 82 -32.29 18.63 22.38
C TRP A 82 -32.12 17.32 21.60
N ALA A 83 -32.16 16.21 22.31
CA ALA A 83 -31.89 14.88 21.71
C ALA A 83 -32.76 14.58 20.47
N LYS A 84 -34.04 15.02 20.50
CA LYS A 84 -34.95 14.85 19.36
C LYS A 84 -34.46 15.61 18.13
N ASP A 85 -34.17 16.89 18.27
CA ASP A 85 -33.76 17.75 17.17
C ASP A 85 -32.38 17.32 16.64
N ILE A 86 -31.46 16.91 17.52
CA ILE A 86 -30.15 16.39 17.16
C ILE A 86 -30.31 15.11 16.29
N ASN A 87 -31.23 14.21 16.64
CA ASN A 87 -31.46 13.00 15.85
C ASN A 87 -32.07 13.33 14.48
N GLU A 88 -33.01 14.29 14.39
CA GLU A 88 -33.59 14.70 13.12
C GLU A 88 -32.56 15.36 12.20
N VAL A 89 -31.73 16.26 12.73
CA VAL A 89 -30.63 16.89 11.99
C VAL A 89 -29.60 15.85 11.54
N THR A 90 -29.28 14.89 12.42
CA THR A 90 -28.36 13.78 12.06
C THR A 90 -28.90 12.98 10.87
N ALA A 91 -30.19 12.66 10.86
CA ALA A 91 -30.80 11.92 9.75
C ALA A 91 -30.78 12.70 8.43
N GLN A 92 -30.86 14.03 8.48
CA GLN A 92 -30.66 14.89 7.30
C GLN A 92 -29.21 14.88 6.83
N MET A 93 -28.26 15.01 7.77
CA MET A 93 -26.83 14.96 7.49
C MET A 93 -26.42 13.63 6.85
N HIS A 94 -26.95 12.49 7.26
CA HIS A 94 -26.69 11.20 6.63
C HIS A 94 -27.02 11.23 5.14
N LYS A 95 -28.16 11.82 4.75
CA LYS A 95 -28.55 11.95 3.33
C LYS A 95 -27.68 12.94 2.56
N GLU A 96 -27.30 14.04 3.19
CA GLU A 96 -26.46 15.07 2.59
C GLU A 96 -25.04 14.59 2.35
N PHE A 97 -24.45 13.88 3.33
CA PHE A 97 -23.06 13.46 3.29
C PHE A 97 -22.84 12.07 2.63
N ASP A 98 -23.90 11.31 2.35
CA ASP A 98 -23.81 10.02 1.64
C ASP A 98 -23.13 10.19 0.26
N GLY A 99 -23.44 11.24 -0.47
CA GLY A 99 -22.83 11.56 -1.77
C GLY A 99 -21.34 11.92 -1.71
N ARG A 100 -20.80 12.28 -0.53
CA ARG A 100 -19.40 12.69 -0.38
C ARG A 100 -18.41 11.53 -0.37
N SER A 101 -18.89 10.30 -0.32
CA SER A 101 -18.04 9.11 -0.50
C SER A 101 -17.30 9.11 -1.85
N SER A 102 -17.82 9.81 -2.86
CA SER A 102 -17.15 10.03 -4.14
C SER A 102 -15.82 10.79 -4.02
N GLU A 103 -15.70 11.70 -3.03
CA GLU A 103 -14.44 12.43 -2.77
C GLU A 103 -13.33 11.47 -2.35
N MET A 104 -13.68 10.40 -1.63
CA MET A 104 -12.74 9.35 -1.20
C MET A 104 -12.30 8.47 -2.38
N VAL A 105 -13.21 8.21 -3.33
CA VAL A 105 -12.87 7.53 -4.59
C VAL A 105 -11.83 8.35 -5.37
N ASP A 106 -12.02 9.67 -5.45
CA ASP A 106 -11.08 10.56 -6.12
C ASP A 106 -9.73 10.64 -5.39
N ALA A 107 -9.73 10.64 -4.06
CA ALA A 107 -8.50 10.58 -3.27
C ALA A 107 -7.75 9.25 -3.47
N ALA A 108 -8.47 8.13 -3.45
CA ALA A 108 -7.90 6.82 -3.74
C ALA A 108 -7.35 6.74 -5.17
N ALA A 109 -8.05 7.27 -6.17
CA ALA A 109 -7.59 7.30 -7.55
C ALA A 109 -6.28 8.10 -7.70
N ARG A 110 -6.17 9.26 -7.05
CA ARG A 110 -4.90 10.02 -7.03
C ARG A 110 -3.77 9.25 -6.36
N ALA A 111 -4.04 8.52 -5.27
CA ALA A 111 -3.05 7.69 -4.61
C ALA A 111 -2.55 6.57 -5.54
N TYR A 112 -3.45 5.85 -6.24
CA TYR A 112 -3.06 4.85 -7.23
C TYR A 112 -2.20 5.46 -8.35
N ALA A 113 -2.63 6.60 -8.90
CA ALA A 113 -1.89 7.28 -9.96
C ALA A 113 -0.53 7.83 -9.51
N ALA A 114 -0.31 8.03 -8.22
CA ALA A 114 1.00 8.40 -7.67
C ALA A 114 1.96 7.20 -7.52
N HIS A 115 1.42 5.98 -7.37
CA HIS A 115 2.22 4.77 -7.15
C HIS A 115 2.46 3.93 -8.41
N PHE A 116 1.58 4.06 -9.42
CA PHE A 116 1.64 3.28 -10.65
C PHE A 116 1.73 4.18 -11.87
N THR A 117 2.56 3.80 -12.83
CA THR A 117 2.62 4.45 -14.14
C THR A 117 1.36 4.18 -14.95
N GLU A 118 1.07 5.02 -15.94
CA GLU A 118 -0.11 4.84 -16.81
C GLU A 118 -0.14 3.47 -17.53
N PRO A 119 0.99 2.92 -18.06
CA PRO A 119 1.00 1.56 -18.61
C PRO A 119 0.65 0.48 -17.58
N GLU A 120 1.15 0.60 -16.34
CA GLU A 120 0.82 -0.34 -15.25
C GLU A 120 -0.65 -0.24 -14.86
N LEU A 121 -1.20 0.97 -14.75
CA LEU A 121 -2.61 1.18 -14.47
C LEU A 121 -3.51 0.55 -15.54
N LYS A 122 -3.13 0.61 -16.82
CA LYS A 122 -3.86 -0.05 -17.90
C LYS A 122 -3.86 -1.57 -17.73
N GLN A 123 -2.74 -2.17 -17.33
CA GLN A 123 -2.65 -3.61 -17.08
C GLN A 123 -3.48 -4.01 -15.85
N ILE A 124 -3.42 -3.24 -14.76
CA ILE A 124 -4.22 -3.46 -13.56
C ILE A 124 -5.73 -3.35 -13.90
N LEU A 125 -6.12 -2.34 -14.68
CA LEU A 125 -7.50 -2.18 -15.11
C LEU A 125 -7.98 -3.39 -15.93
N ALA A 126 -7.17 -3.83 -16.90
CA ALA A 126 -7.48 -5.01 -17.72
C ALA A 126 -7.64 -6.27 -16.86
N PHE A 127 -6.80 -6.44 -15.83
CA PHE A 127 -6.95 -7.53 -14.87
C PHE A 127 -8.30 -7.47 -14.15
N TYR A 128 -8.65 -6.34 -13.53
CA TYR A 128 -9.91 -6.22 -12.80
C TYR A 128 -11.17 -6.25 -13.69
N GLN A 129 -11.03 -5.97 -14.97
CA GLN A 129 -12.10 -6.15 -15.96
C GLN A 129 -12.24 -7.61 -16.42
N SER A 130 -11.24 -8.46 -16.21
CA SER A 130 -11.30 -9.88 -16.56
C SER A 130 -12.24 -10.67 -15.65
N PRO A 131 -12.76 -11.83 -16.10
CA PRO A 131 -13.61 -12.68 -15.26
C PRO A 131 -12.95 -13.10 -13.94
N VAL A 132 -11.66 -13.39 -13.96
CA VAL A 132 -10.91 -13.77 -12.74
C VAL A 132 -10.69 -12.58 -11.84
N GLY A 133 -10.42 -11.38 -12.37
CA GLY A 133 -10.30 -10.17 -11.58
C GLY A 133 -11.59 -9.76 -10.89
N GLN A 134 -12.73 -9.86 -11.59
CA GLN A 134 -14.05 -9.63 -11.01
C GLN A 134 -14.36 -10.64 -9.90
N LYS A 135 -14.07 -11.91 -10.12
CA LYS A 135 -14.22 -12.95 -9.09
C LYS A 135 -13.34 -12.64 -7.88
N MET A 136 -12.11 -12.21 -8.09
CA MET A 136 -11.18 -11.87 -7.01
C MET A 136 -11.73 -10.76 -6.10
N VAL A 137 -12.32 -9.70 -6.67
CA VAL A 137 -12.95 -8.62 -5.87
C VAL A 137 -14.01 -9.15 -4.92
N VAL A 138 -14.79 -10.16 -5.33
CA VAL A 138 -15.90 -10.69 -4.54
C VAL A 138 -15.44 -11.78 -3.56
N GLU A 139 -14.50 -12.64 -3.96
CA GLU A 139 -14.15 -13.82 -3.19
C GLU A 139 -12.91 -13.61 -2.28
N GLU A 140 -12.00 -12.69 -2.62
CA GLU A 140 -10.80 -12.45 -1.82
C GLU A 140 -11.12 -12.01 -0.37
N PRO A 141 -12.10 -11.10 -0.11
CA PRO A 141 -12.47 -10.76 1.27
C PRO A 141 -12.93 -11.96 2.09
N LYS A 142 -13.70 -12.87 1.48
CA LYS A 142 -14.17 -14.10 2.13
C LYS A 142 -13.00 -15.05 2.43
N ALA A 143 -12.10 -15.23 1.46
CA ALA A 143 -10.91 -16.06 1.65
C ALA A 143 -9.99 -15.51 2.76
N ILE A 144 -9.91 -14.18 2.90
CA ILE A 144 -9.19 -13.54 4.01
C ILE A 144 -9.90 -13.82 5.34
N GLU A 145 -11.23 -13.69 5.40
CA GLU A 145 -12.03 -13.97 6.58
C GLU A 145 -11.86 -15.44 7.03
N ASP A 146 -11.99 -16.39 6.11
CA ASP A 146 -11.77 -17.82 6.37
C ASP A 146 -10.35 -18.09 6.87
N SER A 147 -9.35 -17.41 6.29
CA SER A 147 -7.96 -17.52 6.73
C SER A 147 -7.75 -17.00 8.14
N MET A 148 -8.41 -15.92 8.52
CA MET A 148 -8.36 -15.36 9.89
C MET A 148 -9.02 -16.33 10.90
N HIS A 149 -10.13 -16.96 10.53
CA HIS A 149 -10.76 -18.02 11.34
C HIS A 149 -9.80 -19.20 11.55
N GLY A 150 -9.20 -19.71 10.48
CA GLY A 150 -8.22 -20.79 10.59
C GLY A 150 -6.99 -20.42 11.44
N ALA A 151 -6.54 -19.18 11.35
CA ALA A 151 -5.45 -18.68 12.18
C ALA A 151 -5.84 -18.61 13.68
N ALA A 152 -7.08 -18.23 14.00
CA ALA A 152 -7.59 -18.21 15.36
C ALA A 152 -7.66 -19.65 15.94
N GLU A 153 -8.23 -20.59 15.22
CA GLU A 153 -8.27 -22.01 15.64
C GLU A 153 -6.88 -22.60 15.85
N TRP A 154 -5.95 -22.28 14.94
CA TRP A 154 -4.55 -22.68 15.10
C TRP A 154 -3.91 -22.10 16.38
N ALA A 155 -4.16 -20.83 16.67
CA ALA A 155 -3.63 -20.16 17.87
C ALA A 155 -4.19 -20.77 19.16
N ASP A 156 -5.47 -21.11 19.19
CA ASP A 156 -6.12 -21.80 20.31
C ASP A 156 -5.48 -23.18 20.58
N ASN A 157 -5.31 -23.97 19.53
CA ASN A 157 -4.65 -25.28 19.63
C ASN A 157 -3.18 -25.14 20.10
N LEU A 158 -2.43 -24.20 19.55
CA LEU A 158 -1.07 -23.92 19.96
C LEU A 158 -1.00 -23.49 21.44
N SER A 159 -1.97 -22.72 21.91
CA SER A 159 -2.04 -22.27 23.32
C SER A 159 -2.17 -23.46 24.28
N VAL A 160 -2.96 -24.48 23.91
CA VAL A 160 -3.08 -25.73 24.69
C VAL A 160 -1.73 -26.45 24.74
N ASP A 161 -1.06 -26.59 23.61
CA ASP A 161 0.24 -27.27 23.53
C ASP A 161 1.31 -26.54 24.33
N VAL A 162 1.36 -25.23 24.23
CA VAL A 162 2.28 -24.37 25.00
C VAL A 162 1.99 -24.49 26.48
N MET A 163 0.73 -24.48 26.91
CA MET A 163 0.35 -24.64 28.31
C MET A 163 0.78 -26.01 28.85
N ASN A 164 0.56 -27.08 28.11
CA ASN A 164 0.96 -28.44 28.51
C ASN A 164 2.49 -28.54 28.65
N ARG A 165 3.23 -27.94 27.73
CA ARG A 165 4.69 -27.90 27.72
C ARG A 165 5.23 -27.07 28.89
N MET A 166 4.61 -25.93 29.15
CA MET A 166 4.93 -25.06 30.28
C MET A 166 4.76 -25.81 31.61
N ARG A 167 3.62 -26.48 31.82
CA ARG A 167 3.35 -27.29 33.01
C ARG A 167 4.40 -28.40 33.20
N ALA A 168 4.73 -29.10 32.14
CA ALA A 168 5.73 -30.16 32.19
C ALA A 168 7.12 -29.64 32.60
N GLU A 169 7.55 -28.51 32.07
CA GLU A 169 8.82 -27.88 32.40
C GLU A 169 8.83 -27.30 33.83
N MET A 170 7.73 -26.69 34.26
CA MET A 170 7.62 -26.17 35.65
C MET A 170 7.64 -27.30 36.69
N LYS A 171 7.00 -28.43 36.40
CA LYS A 171 7.02 -29.61 37.23
C LYS A 171 8.45 -30.17 37.41
N LYS A 172 9.25 -30.20 36.34
CA LYS A 172 10.68 -30.59 36.44
C LYS A 172 11.48 -29.65 37.33
N ARG A 173 11.07 -28.43 37.50
CA ARG A 173 11.69 -27.41 38.36
C ARG A 173 11.13 -27.39 39.79
N GLY A 174 10.22 -28.33 40.11
CA GLY A 174 9.63 -28.44 41.45
C GLY A 174 8.41 -27.56 41.70
N HIS A 175 7.84 -26.97 40.64
CA HIS A 175 6.62 -26.15 40.72
C HIS A 175 5.44 -26.93 40.14
N ASP A 176 4.45 -27.25 40.94
CA ASP A 176 3.21 -27.92 40.50
C ASP A 176 2.16 -26.85 40.17
N MET A 177 1.74 -26.75 38.85
CA MET A 177 0.82 -25.75 38.32
C MET A 177 -0.44 -26.43 37.81
#